data_cdad9411c62a32060675b49a9225155a
#
_entry.id   cdad9411c62a32060675b49a9225155a
#
_cell.length_a   1.000
_cell.length_b   1.000
_cell.length_c   1.000
_cell.angle_alpha   90.00
_cell.angle_beta   90.00
_cell.angle_gamma   90.00
#
_symmetry.space_group_name_H-M   'P 1'
#
loop_
_entity.id
_entity.type
_entity.pdbx_description
1 polymer ?
#
loop_
_entity_poly.entity_id
_entity_poly.type
_entity_poly.pdbx_seq_one_letter_code
_entity_poly.pdbx_strand_id
1 'polypeptide(L)'
;AWLLRAIECIDLTTLSGDDTAERVRRLCAKARAPLRDDLKDTLGISSLHTGAICVYHDMIETAVDALAGSGIPVAAVSTGFPAGLSPFHLRVAEIEESVKVGAAEIDIVISRRHVLAGDWQALYDEMRAFRAACGDAHVKAILATGELGTLRNVARASLICMMAGADFIKTSTGKESVNATLPVSLVMIRAIRDYHERT
;
A
#
# COMPACT_ATOMS: atom_id res chain seq x y z
N ALA A 1 22.31 11.13 -2.80
CA ALA A 1 21.80 9.91 -3.44
C ALA A 1 20.66 9.26 -2.65
N TRP A 2 20.85 8.83 -1.37
CA TRP A 2 19.84 8.11 -0.60
C TRP A 2 18.51 8.87 -0.37
N LEU A 3 18.56 10.18 -0.08
CA LEU A 3 17.36 10.99 0.11
C LEU A 3 16.53 11.09 -1.17
N LEU A 4 17.17 11.21 -2.33
CA LEU A 4 16.49 11.22 -3.62
C LEU A 4 15.81 9.89 -3.90
N ARG A 5 16.53 8.78 -3.64
CA ARG A 5 15.95 7.44 -3.76
C ARG A 5 14.75 7.24 -2.81
N ALA A 6 14.81 7.80 -1.60
CA ALA A 6 13.69 7.75 -0.68
C ALA A 6 12.44 8.46 -1.23
N ILE A 7 12.62 9.60 -1.94
CA ILE A 7 11.49 10.31 -2.58
C ILE A 7 10.83 9.42 -3.63
N GLU A 8 11.60 8.71 -4.46
CA GLU A 8 11.09 7.79 -5.48
C GLU A 8 10.36 6.58 -4.90
N CYS A 9 10.54 6.28 -3.61
CA CYS A 9 9.86 5.20 -2.90
C CYS A 9 8.65 5.67 -2.09
N ILE A 10 8.28 6.95 -2.13
CA ILE A 10 7.14 7.47 -1.39
C ILE A 10 5.83 7.18 -2.13
N ASP A 11 4.90 6.52 -1.46
CA ASP A 11 3.48 6.59 -1.80
C ASP A 11 2.92 7.86 -1.17
N LEU A 12 2.80 8.92 -1.95
CA LEU A 12 2.31 10.21 -1.43
C LEU A 12 0.81 10.10 -1.19
N THR A 13 0.40 10.18 0.06
CA THR A 13 -0.89 9.68 0.54
C THR A 13 -1.78 10.79 1.09
N THR A 14 -3.07 10.74 0.77
CA THR A 14 -4.14 11.41 1.52
C THR A 14 -5.29 10.44 1.75
N LEU A 15 -5.72 10.29 3.02
CA LEU A 15 -6.76 9.35 3.46
C LEU A 15 -7.63 10.03 4.52
N SER A 16 -8.08 11.23 4.22
CA SER A 16 -9.00 12.00 5.08
C SER A 16 -10.42 11.89 4.56
N GLY A 17 -11.39 11.81 5.46
CA GLY A 17 -12.81 11.78 5.10
C GLY A 17 -13.34 13.08 4.51
N ASP A 18 -12.55 14.15 4.57
CA ASP A 18 -12.83 15.49 3.99
C ASP A 18 -11.99 15.78 2.73
N ASP A 19 -11.38 14.74 2.12
CA ASP A 19 -10.64 14.93 0.88
C ASP A 19 -11.56 15.38 -0.26
N THR A 20 -11.04 16.28 -1.06
CA THR A 20 -11.73 16.83 -2.24
C THR A 20 -10.90 16.61 -3.49
N ALA A 21 -11.54 16.62 -4.65
CA ALA A 21 -10.86 16.51 -5.94
C ALA A 21 -9.70 17.52 -6.07
N GLU A 22 -9.88 18.76 -5.60
CA GLU A 22 -8.84 19.79 -5.66
C GLU A 22 -7.64 19.45 -4.75
N ARG A 23 -7.89 18.90 -3.56
CA ARG A 23 -6.82 18.44 -2.67
C ARG A 23 -6.02 17.30 -3.32
N VAL A 24 -6.70 16.36 -3.96
CA VAL A 24 -6.06 15.25 -4.67
C VAL A 24 -5.25 15.75 -5.89
N ARG A 25 -5.80 16.67 -6.70
CA ARG A 25 -5.04 17.28 -7.82
C ARG A 25 -3.77 17.98 -7.35
N ARG A 26 -3.84 18.72 -6.24
CA ARG A 26 -2.64 19.34 -5.62
C ARG A 26 -1.64 18.31 -5.15
N LEU A 27 -2.11 17.18 -4.59
CA LEU A 27 -1.24 16.08 -4.18
C LEU A 27 -0.53 15.47 -5.40
N CYS A 28 -1.25 15.22 -6.49
CA CYS A 28 -0.70 14.73 -7.76
C CYS A 28 0.34 15.68 -8.35
N ALA A 29 0.09 16.98 -8.29
CA ALA A 29 1.08 17.99 -8.73
C ALA A 29 2.38 17.92 -7.91
N LYS A 30 2.29 17.71 -6.59
CA LYS A 30 3.47 17.50 -5.72
C LYS A 30 4.17 16.18 -6.02
N ALA A 31 3.44 15.12 -6.35
CA ALA A 31 4.03 13.85 -6.73
C ALA A 31 4.86 13.93 -8.02
N ARG A 32 4.37 14.68 -9.00
CA ARG A 32 5.07 14.94 -10.29
C ARG A 32 6.31 15.81 -10.11
N ALA A 33 6.31 16.73 -9.15
CA ALA A 33 7.40 17.67 -8.89
C ALA A 33 7.65 17.84 -7.38
N PRO A 34 8.21 16.81 -6.71
CA PRO A 34 8.44 16.82 -5.27
C PRO A 34 9.59 17.74 -4.85
N LEU A 35 10.43 18.16 -5.81
CA LEU A 35 11.59 19.02 -5.59
C LEU A 35 11.52 20.25 -6.49
N ARG A 36 11.88 21.40 -5.97
CA ARG A 36 11.97 22.65 -6.73
C ARG A 36 13.01 22.56 -7.84
N ASP A 37 12.78 23.26 -8.95
CA ASP A 37 13.64 23.21 -10.14
C ASP A 37 15.05 23.71 -9.86
N ASP A 38 15.20 24.80 -9.10
CA ASP A 38 16.52 25.33 -8.69
C ASP A 38 17.37 24.32 -7.91
N LEU A 39 16.73 23.45 -7.12
CA LEU A 39 17.41 22.37 -6.42
C LEU A 39 17.74 21.20 -7.34
N LYS A 40 16.85 20.88 -8.29
CA LYS A 40 17.12 19.86 -9.33
C LYS A 40 18.34 20.25 -10.16
N ASP A 41 18.38 21.51 -10.60
CA ASP A 41 19.51 22.06 -11.38
C ASP A 41 20.83 21.98 -10.58
N THR A 42 20.79 22.39 -9.31
CA THR A 42 21.98 22.35 -8.42
C THR A 42 22.49 20.93 -8.21
N LEU A 43 21.58 19.93 -8.17
CA LEU A 43 21.90 18.52 -7.95
C LEU A 43 22.17 17.75 -9.26
N GLY A 44 21.99 18.37 -10.41
CA GLY A 44 22.15 17.73 -11.72
C GLY A 44 21.09 16.66 -12.01
N ILE A 45 19.85 16.86 -11.53
CA ILE A 45 18.74 15.89 -11.66
C ILE A 45 17.78 16.37 -12.74
N SER A 46 17.57 15.57 -13.77
CA SER A 46 16.66 15.89 -14.88
C SER A 46 15.19 15.60 -14.56
N SER A 47 14.91 14.55 -13.80
CA SER A 47 13.56 14.16 -13.38
C SER A 47 13.57 13.55 -12.00
N LEU A 48 12.51 13.79 -11.23
CA LEU A 48 12.25 13.18 -9.94
C LEU A 48 10.75 13.22 -9.68
N HIS A 49 10.15 12.11 -9.29
CA HIS A 49 8.76 12.01 -8.87
C HIS A 49 8.62 11.01 -7.72
N THR A 50 7.47 10.97 -7.07
CA THR A 50 7.19 9.95 -6.05
C THR A 50 6.84 8.61 -6.67
N GLY A 51 6.90 7.52 -5.89
CA GLY A 51 6.63 6.16 -6.36
C GLY A 51 5.16 5.96 -6.74
N ALA A 52 4.24 6.50 -5.96
CA ALA A 52 2.80 6.41 -6.21
C ALA A 52 2.04 7.58 -5.56
N ILE A 53 0.76 7.69 -5.89
CA ILE A 53 -0.26 8.42 -5.12
C ILE A 53 -1.18 7.38 -4.47
N CYS A 54 -1.51 7.56 -3.19
CA CYS A 54 -2.44 6.68 -2.49
C CYS A 54 -3.66 7.45 -1.98
N VAL A 55 -4.86 6.98 -2.33
CA VAL A 55 -6.15 7.64 -2.06
C VAL A 55 -7.23 6.62 -1.66
N TYR A 56 -8.39 7.12 -1.23
CA TYR A 56 -9.63 6.32 -1.16
C TYR A 56 -10.27 6.12 -2.54
N HIS A 57 -11.16 5.12 -2.66
CA HIS A 57 -11.83 4.72 -3.91
C HIS A 57 -12.45 5.89 -4.67
N ASP A 58 -13.19 6.77 -3.97
CA ASP A 58 -13.91 7.90 -4.56
C ASP A 58 -12.98 8.94 -5.23
N MET A 59 -11.69 8.87 -4.96
CA MET A 59 -10.67 9.79 -5.49
C MET A 59 -9.80 9.18 -6.59
N ILE A 60 -10.01 7.91 -6.97
CA ILE A 60 -9.16 7.20 -7.95
C ILE A 60 -9.23 7.90 -9.31
N GLU A 61 -10.43 8.14 -9.86
CA GLU A 61 -10.59 8.79 -11.18
C GLU A 61 -9.90 10.14 -11.21
N THR A 62 -10.10 10.95 -10.16
CA THR A 62 -9.43 12.26 -10.05
C THR A 62 -7.90 12.14 -10.06
N ALA A 63 -7.35 11.14 -9.38
CA ALA A 63 -5.90 10.92 -9.34
C ALA A 63 -5.37 10.39 -10.68
N VAL A 64 -6.07 9.45 -11.31
CA VAL A 64 -5.73 8.89 -12.63
C VAL A 64 -5.67 9.99 -13.67
N ASP A 65 -6.71 10.84 -13.75
CA ASP A 65 -6.76 11.97 -14.67
C ASP A 65 -5.62 12.97 -14.43
N ALA A 66 -5.37 13.32 -13.16
CA ALA A 66 -4.33 14.28 -12.78
C ALA A 66 -2.91 13.76 -13.05
N LEU A 67 -2.73 12.44 -13.07
CA LEU A 67 -1.44 11.80 -13.32
C LEU A 67 -1.26 11.28 -14.75
N ALA A 68 -2.23 11.51 -15.63
CA ALA A 68 -2.14 11.08 -17.03
C ALA A 68 -0.81 11.46 -17.67
N GLY A 69 -0.13 10.49 -18.29
CA GLY A 69 1.17 10.68 -18.95
C GLY A 69 2.38 10.86 -18.02
N SER A 70 2.23 10.75 -16.70
CA SER A 70 3.36 10.90 -15.75
C SER A 70 4.09 9.57 -15.46
N GLY A 71 3.45 8.43 -15.69
CA GLY A 71 3.96 7.13 -15.29
C GLY A 71 3.85 6.83 -13.77
N ILE A 72 3.30 7.75 -12.97
CA ILE A 72 3.09 7.55 -11.54
C ILE A 72 1.80 6.75 -11.34
N PRO A 73 1.85 5.56 -10.69
CA PRO A 73 0.66 4.76 -10.45
C PRO A 73 -0.24 5.37 -9.36
N VAL A 74 -1.53 5.03 -9.46
CA VAL A 74 -2.51 5.32 -8.40
C VAL A 74 -2.73 4.06 -7.58
N ALA A 75 -2.47 4.16 -6.29
CA ALA A 75 -2.79 3.16 -5.28
C ALA A 75 -4.12 3.51 -4.59
N ALA A 76 -4.92 2.51 -4.29
CA ALA A 76 -6.15 2.68 -3.52
C ALA A 76 -6.14 1.80 -2.28
N VAL A 77 -6.47 2.38 -1.12
CA VAL A 77 -6.73 1.58 0.09
C VAL A 77 -8.04 0.83 -0.06
N SER A 78 -8.11 -0.42 0.42
CA SER A 78 -9.24 -1.31 0.18
C SER A 78 -9.49 -2.27 1.33
N THR A 79 -10.49 -3.14 1.14
CA THR A 79 -10.88 -4.23 2.04
C THR A 79 -11.44 -3.75 3.38
N GLY A 80 -12.20 -2.65 3.34
CA GLY A 80 -12.78 -2.04 4.55
C GLY A 80 -11.73 -1.26 5.37
N PHE A 81 -10.79 -0.62 4.67
CA PHE A 81 -9.76 0.21 5.31
C PHE A 81 -10.36 1.27 6.23
N PRO A 82 -9.79 1.53 7.44
CA PRO A 82 -8.58 0.92 7.99
C PRO A 82 -8.81 -0.35 8.82
N ALA A 83 -10.06 -0.64 9.18
CA ALA A 83 -10.38 -1.71 10.14
C ALA A 83 -10.35 -3.12 9.54
N GLY A 84 -10.64 -3.29 8.25
CA GLY A 84 -10.69 -4.59 7.60
C GLY A 84 -11.88 -5.47 8.05
N LEU A 85 -12.98 -4.85 8.53
CA LEU A 85 -14.10 -5.56 9.16
C LEU A 85 -15.40 -5.60 8.33
N SER A 86 -15.38 -5.06 7.12
CA SER A 86 -16.52 -5.20 6.21
C SER A 86 -16.73 -6.66 5.82
N PRO A 87 -17.96 -7.08 5.48
CA PRO A 87 -18.24 -8.42 4.99
C PRO A 87 -17.31 -8.81 3.82
N PHE A 88 -16.86 -10.07 3.82
CA PHE A 88 -15.82 -10.53 2.90
C PHE A 88 -16.14 -10.24 1.42
N HIS A 89 -17.36 -10.56 0.97
CA HIS A 89 -17.77 -10.32 -0.41
C HIS A 89 -17.78 -8.85 -0.81
N LEU A 90 -18.04 -7.94 0.14
CA LEU A 90 -17.97 -6.50 -0.12
C LEU A 90 -16.50 -6.03 -0.23
N ARG A 91 -15.61 -6.62 0.53
CA ARG A 91 -14.17 -6.32 0.44
C ARG A 91 -13.57 -6.76 -0.90
N VAL A 92 -14.04 -7.87 -1.45
CA VAL A 92 -13.68 -8.33 -2.80
C VAL A 92 -14.23 -7.37 -3.85
N ALA A 93 -15.50 -7.03 -3.77
CA ALA A 93 -16.14 -6.08 -4.70
C ALA A 93 -15.48 -4.68 -4.67
N GLU A 94 -15.03 -4.24 -3.50
CA GLU A 94 -14.28 -2.98 -3.30
C GLU A 94 -12.97 -2.97 -4.09
N ILE A 95 -12.25 -4.09 -4.13
CA ILE A 95 -11.04 -4.26 -4.93
C ILE A 95 -11.37 -4.18 -6.42
N GLU A 96 -12.34 -4.99 -6.87
CA GLU A 96 -12.74 -5.09 -8.28
C GLU A 96 -13.16 -3.71 -8.83
N GLU A 97 -13.94 -2.95 -8.06
CA GLU A 97 -14.34 -1.61 -8.46
C GLU A 97 -13.16 -0.64 -8.51
N SER A 98 -12.23 -0.70 -7.56
CA SER A 98 -11.03 0.15 -7.58
C SER A 98 -10.14 -0.11 -8.80
N VAL A 99 -9.94 -1.38 -9.16
CA VAL A 99 -9.18 -1.77 -10.35
C VAL A 99 -9.88 -1.30 -11.63
N LYS A 100 -11.20 -1.48 -11.70
CA LYS A 100 -12.03 -1.06 -12.85
C LYS A 100 -11.93 0.44 -13.13
N VAL A 101 -11.85 1.27 -12.09
CA VAL A 101 -11.73 2.74 -12.25
C VAL A 101 -10.28 3.22 -12.40
N GLY A 102 -9.31 2.30 -12.47
CA GLY A 102 -7.93 2.61 -12.88
C GLY A 102 -6.89 2.60 -11.77
N ALA A 103 -7.17 2.05 -10.60
CA ALA A 103 -6.12 1.83 -9.61
C ALA A 103 -5.13 0.78 -10.14
N ALA A 104 -3.84 1.14 -10.16
CA ALA A 104 -2.75 0.25 -10.56
C ALA A 104 -2.17 -0.55 -9.38
N GLU A 105 -2.47 -0.13 -8.16
CA GLU A 105 -2.02 -0.76 -6.92
C GLU A 105 -3.16 -0.77 -5.90
N ILE A 106 -3.31 -1.87 -5.17
CA ILE A 106 -4.35 -2.04 -4.15
C ILE A 106 -3.70 -2.30 -2.80
N ASP A 107 -3.90 -1.37 -1.87
CA ASP A 107 -3.43 -1.46 -0.49
C ASP A 107 -4.50 -2.13 0.37
N ILE A 108 -4.44 -3.45 0.46
CA ILE A 108 -5.43 -4.25 1.20
C ILE A 108 -5.09 -4.34 2.69
N VAL A 109 -6.12 -4.32 3.54
CA VAL A 109 -5.96 -4.59 4.99
C VAL A 109 -6.32 -6.04 5.27
N ILE A 110 -5.40 -6.79 5.87
CA ILE A 110 -5.66 -8.18 6.28
C ILE A 110 -6.64 -8.23 7.47
N SER A 111 -7.36 -9.35 7.60
CA SER A 111 -8.12 -9.64 8.81
C SER A 111 -7.19 -10.03 9.96
N ARG A 112 -6.86 -9.05 10.82
CA ARG A 112 -5.97 -9.26 11.98
C ARG A 112 -6.42 -10.40 12.89
N ARG A 113 -7.73 -10.65 12.97
CA ARG A 113 -8.31 -11.75 13.74
C ARG A 113 -7.73 -13.12 13.37
N HIS A 114 -7.43 -13.38 12.08
CA HIS A 114 -6.85 -14.65 11.65
C HIS A 114 -5.45 -14.82 12.24
N VAL A 115 -4.64 -13.76 12.23
CA VAL A 115 -3.30 -13.76 12.84
C VAL A 115 -3.38 -13.97 14.36
N LEU A 116 -4.26 -13.25 15.04
CA LEU A 116 -4.40 -13.32 16.50
C LEU A 116 -4.94 -14.67 16.98
N ALA A 117 -5.82 -15.30 16.19
CA ALA A 117 -6.32 -16.65 16.44
C ALA A 117 -5.34 -17.76 16.00
N GLY A 118 -4.29 -17.42 15.26
CA GLY A 118 -3.38 -18.41 14.69
C GLY A 118 -3.96 -19.20 13.51
N ASP A 119 -5.03 -18.69 12.91
CA ASP A 119 -5.68 -19.28 11.73
C ASP A 119 -4.98 -18.82 10.45
N TRP A 120 -3.82 -19.43 10.21
CA TRP A 120 -2.94 -19.09 9.11
C TRP A 120 -3.50 -19.49 7.75
N GLN A 121 -4.31 -20.55 7.70
CA GLN A 121 -4.99 -20.98 6.48
C GLN A 121 -6.03 -19.96 6.05
N ALA A 122 -6.85 -19.47 6.99
CA ALA A 122 -7.84 -18.43 6.68
C ALA A 122 -7.19 -17.13 6.19
N LEU A 123 -6.04 -16.74 6.75
CA LEU A 123 -5.28 -15.59 6.26
C LEU A 123 -4.79 -15.82 4.82
N TYR A 124 -4.25 -17.01 4.54
CA TYR A 124 -3.78 -17.36 3.20
C TYR A 124 -4.91 -17.34 2.18
N ASP A 125 -6.05 -17.97 2.48
CA ASP A 125 -7.21 -18.06 1.59
C ASP A 125 -7.83 -16.66 1.35
N GLU A 126 -7.93 -15.83 2.40
CA GLU A 126 -8.37 -14.43 2.26
C GLU A 126 -7.47 -13.66 1.29
N MET A 127 -6.16 -13.75 1.48
CA MET A 127 -5.18 -13.07 0.64
C MET A 127 -5.19 -13.58 -0.81
N ARG A 128 -5.36 -14.89 -1.02
CA ARG A 128 -5.50 -15.48 -2.37
C ARG A 128 -6.71 -14.93 -3.11
N ALA A 129 -7.83 -14.79 -2.41
CA ALA A 129 -9.05 -14.21 -3.00
C ALA A 129 -8.85 -12.72 -3.35
N PHE A 130 -8.20 -11.95 -2.48
CA PHE A 130 -7.89 -10.55 -2.76
C PHE A 130 -6.91 -10.41 -3.93
N ARG A 131 -5.85 -11.24 -3.99
CA ARG A 131 -4.94 -11.27 -5.14
C ARG A 131 -5.68 -11.53 -6.44
N ALA A 132 -6.60 -12.50 -6.44
CA ALA A 132 -7.38 -12.84 -7.63
C ALA A 132 -8.27 -11.65 -8.09
N ALA A 133 -8.88 -10.93 -7.15
CA ALA A 133 -9.70 -9.75 -7.45
C ALA A 133 -8.89 -8.55 -8.00
N CYS A 134 -7.59 -8.45 -7.63
CA CYS A 134 -6.72 -7.39 -8.12
C CYS A 134 -6.29 -7.56 -9.59
N GLY A 135 -6.45 -8.74 -10.19
CA GLY A 135 -6.00 -8.98 -11.57
C GLY A 135 -4.52 -8.61 -11.77
N ASP A 136 -4.23 -7.67 -12.67
CA ASP A 136 -2.86 -7.22 -12.96
C ASP A 136 -2.36 -6.10 -12.01
N ALA A 137 -3.22 -5.54 -11.18
CA ALA A 137 -2.81 -4.51 -10.22
C ALA A 137 -1.89 -5.09 -9.13
N HIS A 138 -0.90 -4.32 -8.69
CA HIS A 138 -0.04 -4.71 -7.57
C HIS A 138 -0.82 -4.77 -6.25
N VAL A 139 -0.51 -5.76 -5.44
CA VAL A 139 -1.10 -5.95 -4.12
C VAL A 139 -0.11 -5.56 -3.03
N LYS A 140 -0.50 -4.60 -2.20
CA LYS A 140 0.25 -4.25 -0.99
C LYS A 140 -0.55 -4.71 0.23
N ALA A 141 -0.05 -5.72 0.95
CA ALA A 141 -0.71 -6.27 2.11
C ALA A 141 -0.38 -5.47 3.38
N ILE A 142 -1.34 -4.70 3.88
CA ILE A 142 -1.20 -3.96 5.13
C ILE A 142 -1.44 -4.92 6.30
N LEU A 143 -0.38 -5.17 7.08
CA LEU A 143 -0.40 -6.11 8.19
C LEU A 143 -0.99 -5.50 9.48
N ALA A 144 -0.94 -4.17 9.63
CA ALA A 144 -1.28 -3.46 10.88
C ALA A 144 -0.47 -3.99 12.06
N THR A 145 0.84 -3.96 11.93
CA THR A 145 1.81 -4.66 12.80
C THR A 145 1.73 -4.29 14.26
N GLY A 146 1.30 -3.06 14.59
CA GLY A 146 1.08 -2.62 15.98
C GLY A 146 -0.04 -3.36 16.70
N GLU A 147 -0.92 -4.06 15.97
CA GLU A 147 -2.06 -4.80 16.50
C GLU A 147 -1.90 -6.33 16.42
N LEU A 148 -0.75 -6.85 15.97
CA LEU A 148 -0.52 -8.29 15.83
C LEU A 148 0.04 -8.98 17.08
N GLY A 149 0.25 -8.24 18.15
CA GLY A 149 0.65 -8.74 19.47
C GLY A 149 2.13 -9.13 19.58
N THR A 150 2.72 -9.85 18.62
CA THR A 150 4.12 -10.31 18.70
C THR A 150 4.87 -10.16 17.39
N LEU A 151 6.20 -9.98 17.45
CA LEU A 151 7.07 -9.98 16.27
C LEU A 151 7.04 -11.32 15.51
N ARG A 152 6.75 -12.43 16.19
CA ARG A 152 6.54 -13.74 15.54
C ARG A 152 5.32 -13.73 14.64
N ASN A 153 4.22 -13.11 15.07
CA ASN A 153 3.02 -12.95 14.27
C ASN A 153 3.28 -12.05 13.06
N VAL A 154 4.05 -10.97 13.23
CA VAL A 154 4.47 -10.11 12.11
C VAL A 154 5.25 -10.92 11.06
N ALA A 155 6.26 -11.70 11.48
CA ALA A 155 7.04 -12.53 10.57
C ALA A 155 6.18 -13.55 9.81
N ARG A 156 5.28 -14.26 10.52
CA ARG A 156 4.40 -15.27 9.92
C ARG A 156 3.39 -14.64 8.95
N ALA A 157 2.74 -13.55 9.35
CA ALA A 157 1.80 -12.83 8.49
C ALA A 157 2.50 -12.31 7.22
N SER A 158 3.74 -11.79 7.35
CA SER A 158 4.56 -11.36 6.22
C SER A 158 4.77 -12.50 5.21
N LEU A 159 5.23 -13.65 5.70
CA LEU A 159 5.48 -14.82 4.83
C LEU A 159 4.20 -15.31 4.15
N ILE A 160 3.10 -15.42 4.88
CA ILE A 160 1.83 -15.91 4.34
C ILE A 160 1.27 -14.95 3.28
N CYS A 161 1.34 -13.65 3.50
CA CYS A 161 0.89 -12.67 2.50
C CYS A 161 1.74 -12.75 1.22
N MET A 162 3.05 -12.89 1.32
CA MET A 162 3.93 -13.09 0.16
C MET A 162 3.65 -14.42 -0.57
N MET A 163 3.49 -15.52 0.16
CA MET A 163 3.12 -16.83 -0.42
C MET A 163 1.76 -16.79 -1.12
N ALA A 164 0.84 -15.97 -0.66
CA ALA A 164 -0.48 -15.79 -1.25
C ALA A 164 -0.48 -14.84 -2.47
N GLY A 165 0.65 -14.22 -2.79
CA GLY A 165 0.85 -13.40 -3.98
C GLY A 165 0.79 -11.90 -3.75
N ALA A 166 1.08 -11.42 -2.53
CA ALA A 166 1.31 -9.99 -2.29
C ALA A 166 2.63 -9.55 -2.92
N ASP A 167 2.60 -8.50 -3.72
CA ASP A 167 3.80 -7.86 -4.31
C ASP A 167 4.58 -7.08 -3.25
N PHE A 168 3.88 -6.53 -2.26
CA PHE A 168 4.46 -5.80 -1.14
C PHE A 168 3.79 -6.18 0.17
N ILE A 169 4.54 -6.13 1.26
CA ILE A 169 4.02 -6.13 2.62
C ILE A 169 4.20 -4.74 3.23
N LYS A 170 3.15 -4.23 3.89
CA LYS A 170 3.10 -2.88 4.45
C LYS A 170 2.86 -2.94 5.96
N THR A 171 3.55 -2.12 6.73
CA THR A 171 3.49 -2.18 8.20
C THR A 171 2.13 -1.80 8.74
N SER A 172 1.53 -0.72 8.23
CA SER A 172 0.45 -0.01 8.94
C SER A 172 -0.54 0.66 8.00
N THR A 173 -1.74 0.91 8.47
CA THR A 173 -2.73 1.78 7.81
C THR A 173 -2.43 3.27 8.01
N GLY A 174 -1.64 3.61 9.03
CA GLY A 174 -1.46 4.99 9.50
C GLY A 174 -2.55 5.45 10.46
N LYS A 175 -3.54 4.60 10.78
CA LYS A 175 -4.67 4.91 11.67
C LYS A 175 -4.57 4.17 13.01
N GLU A 176 -3.62 3.25 13.17
CA GLU A 176 -3.33 2.59 14.43
C GLU A 176 -2.58 3.53 15.39
N SER A 177 -2.66 3.24 16.70
CA SER A 177 -1.89 3.96 17.73
C SER A 177 -0.38 3.73 17.61
N VAL A 178 0.04 2.56 17.13
CA VAL A 178 1.43 2.20 16.88
C VAL A 178 1.59 1.78 15.43
N ASN A 179 2.35 2.55 14.68
CA ASN A 179 2.66 2.31 13.27
C ASN A 179 4.02 1.61 13.09
N ALA A 180 4.75 1.94 12.02
CA ALA A 180 6.05 1.36 11.75
C ALA A 180 7.07 1.65 12.87
N THR A 181 7.78 0.61 13.31
CA THR A 181 8.91 0.72 14.23
C THR A 181 10.13 0.02 13.65
N LEU A 182 11.33 0.41 14.07
CA LEU A 182 12.58 -0.22 13.59
C LEU A 182 12.61 -1.74 13.80
N PRO A 183 12.21 -2.30 14.99
CA PRO A 183 12.17 -3.74 15.17
C PRO A 183 11.20 -4.45 14.22
N VAL A 184 10.01 -3.90 14.00
CA VAL A 184 9.01 -4.45 13.07
C VAL A 184 9.55 -4.42 11.64
N SER A 185 10.10 -3.29 11.20
CA SER A 185 10.67 -3.15 9.86
C SER A 185 11.80 -4.17 9.62
N LEU A 186 12.68 -4.38 10.62
CA LEU A 186 13.73 -5.38 10.54
C LEU A 186 13.19 -6.80 10.40
N VAL A 187 12.12 -7.15 11.13
CA VAL A 187 11.48 -8.46 11.04
C VAL A 187 10.89 -8.66 9.65
N MET A 188 10.20 -7.67 9.10
CA MET A 188 9.61 -7.73 7.76
C MET A 188 10.67 -7.84 6.66
N ILE A 189 11.76 -7.07 6.74
CA ILE A 189 12.89 -7.17 5.79
C ILE A 189 13.52 -8.57 5.84
N ARG A 190 13.69 -9.15 7.02
CA ARG A 190 14.18 -10.53 7.15
C ARG A 190 13.20 -11.55 6.55
N ALA A 191 11.90 -11.36 6.74
CA ALA A 191 10.89 -12.22 6.11
C ALA A 191 10.96 -12.15 4.57
N ILE A 192 11.14 -10.94 4.01
CA ILE A 192 11.33 -10.75 2.55
C ILE A 192 12.58 -11.49 2.07
N ARG A 193 13.72 -11.29 2.75
CA ARG A 193 14.97 -11.98 2.40
C ARG A 193 14.79 -13.51 2.45
N ASP A 194 14.27 -14.03 3.55
CA ASP A 194 14.10 -15.46 3.77
C ASP A 194 13.12 -16.09 2.75
N TYR A 195 12.11 -15.32 2.31
CA TYR A 195 11.21 -15.73 1.24
C TYR A 195 11.94 -15.78 -0.11
N HIS A 196 12.65 -14.73 -0.47
CA HIS A 196 13.40 -14.63 -1.73
C HIS A 196 14.50 -15.70 -1.86
N GLU A 197 15.18 -16.05 -0.77
CA GLU A 197 16.23 -17.08 -0.77
C GLU A 197 15.68 -18.51 -0.96
N ARG A 198 14.35 -18.71 -0.77
CA ARG A 198 13.71 -20.05 -0.82
C ARG A 198 12.77 -20.26 -2.00
N THR A 199 12.47 -19.20 -2.75
CA THR A 199 11.59 -19.24 -3.92
C THR A 199 12.30 -18.74 -5.18
#